data_20e7f77495f7f3a5f685cf4c077f24ba
#
_entry.id   20e7f77495f7f3a5f685cf4c077f24ba
#
_cell.length_a   1.000
_cell.length_b   1.000
_cell.length_c   1.000
_cell.angle_alpha   90.00
_cell.angle_beta   90.00
_cell.angle_gamma   90.00
#
_symmetry.space_group_name_H-M   'P 1'
#
loop_
_entity.id
_entity.type
_entity.pdbx_description
1 polymer ?
#
loop_
_entity_poly.entity_id
_entity_poly.type
_entity_poly.pdbx_seq_one_letter_code
_entity_poly.pdbx_strand_id
1 'polypeptide(L)'
;MIRFDKGYSLAVMIIMTTFILAVLAAAYRVTTRSYIYSREEYYYKLAQEAGESGTAAANACLDINNWKQTWGHVAGAAGLYLTPSSDCKGQDGKIPTNKYVMSEGSIRTIFTVGDLNFHDDHHSDVSAVGKTQLVDSGGTVLREYTVSVKKLITRPGLIATKSSSGTYRTCGILSNSIWCWGRNRYGQLGNGRSVGHNPGNPAKAALSVDSDIPVKVVKQTGVLYGKKIDDLFTAQYHSCALAEGKVYCWGYNGTGQLGNGRSGAEEHSNVPIEVKGVLAGKTVTSIGGSYNTSCAIAGGKIYCWGEGFHGVTGTGDNTKVRPWPTLVRSGVPGGLPNSYTATALATSGTRSMNMCAIANGLAYCWGQNNVGQIGNNTSASPATQPVYSPMRVSGLTNVTNISQDGYLAQSGEPDRFTHVCAAANGEAYCWGNGRAGQLGMAHIGYIAKKATPVKVDRPAGLSPSDKVKKVEVGIWHSCMLMNSGRVFCWGTNAYGHLGANLAPGALPNNRSVKPIEILVGPGGIPAGQRIIDLAAGANRGCAVVENGHSYCWGLNDAGQIGDGTHIDARAPTESLFLRPTQNRYIY
;
A
#
# COMPACT_ATOMS: atom_id res chain seq x y z
N MET A 1 22.23 -47.38 -51.50
CA MET A 1 21.60 -48.19 -52.54
C MET A 1 20.78 -49.28 -51.90
N ILE A 2 19.48 -49.07 -51.74
CA ILE A 2 18.56 -50.08 -51.19
C ILE A 2 18.08 -50.89 -52.40
N ARG A 3 18.50 -52.18 -52.50
CA ARG A 3 17.98 -53.12 -53.53
C ARG A 3 16.53 -53.45 -53.19
N PHE A 4 15.64 -53.00 -54.01
CA PHE A 4 14.22 -53.47 -53.98
C PHE A 4 14.15 -54.82 -54.72
N ASP A 5 13.83 -55.88 -53.96
CA ASP A 5 13.52 -57.17 -54.57
C ASP A 5 12.20 -57.07 -55.39
N LYS A 6 12.22 -57.75 -56.54
CA LYS A 6 11.05 -57.80 -57.47
C LYS A 6 9.89 -58.48 -56.82
N GLY A 7 8.97 -57.71 -56.20
CA GLY A 7 7.80 -58.29 -55.59
C GLY A 7 6.88 -57.31 -54.87
N TYR A 8 7.21 -56.03 -54.80
CA TYR A 8 6.30 -55.05 -54.22
C TYR A 8 5.10 -54.84 -55.14
N SER A 9 3.94 -55.27 -54.68
CA SER A 9 2.70 -55.10 -55.43
C SER A 9 2.37 -53.62 -55.64
N LEU A 10 1.74 -53.28 -56.76
CA LEU A 10 1.25 -51.94 -57.09
C LEU A 10 0.47 -51.33 -55.89
N ALA A 11 -0.18 -52.15 -55.08
CA ALA A 11 -0.90 -51.77 -53.89
C ALA A 11 0.00 -51.13 -52.83
N VAL A 12 1.24 -51.61 -52.57
CA VAL A 12 2.17 -51.05 -51.61
C VAL A 12 2.69 -49.68 -52.06
N MET A 13 2.93 -49.50 -53.36
CA MET A 13 3.31 -48.21 -53.93
C MET A 13 2.17 -47.19 -53.79
N ILE A 14 0.92 -47.58 -54.03
CA ILE A 14 -0.25 -46.70 -53.88
C ILE A 14 -0.42 -46.32 -52.41
N ILE A 15 -0.27 -47.25 -51.47
CA ILE A 15 -0.37 -46.98 -50.03
C ILE A 15 0.75 -46.02 -49.55
N MET A 16 1.98 -46.23 -50.00
CA MET A 16 3.10 -45.33 -49.65
C MET A 16 2.91 -43.93 -50.24
N THR A 17 2.48 -43.79 -51.47
CA THR A 17 2.22 -42.49 -52.10
C THR A 17 1.05 -41.76 -51.47
N THR A 18 -0.05 -42.46 -51.13
CA THR A 18 -1.17 -41.84 -50.39
C THR A 18 -0.80 -41.44 -48.98
N PHE A 19 0.04 -42.22 -48.29
CA PHE A 19 0.55 -41.86 -46.97
C PHE A 19 1.44 -40.62 -47.04
N ILE A 20 2.39 -40.54 -47.98
CA ILE A 20 3.24 -39.36 -48.19
C ILE A 20 2.42 -38.13 -48.52
N LEU A 21 1.42 -38.23 -49.39
CA LEU A 21 0.51 -37.13 -49.74
C LEU A 21 -0.32 -36.68 -48.53
N ALA A 22 -0.76 -37.60 -47.66
CA ALA A 22 -1.48 -37.27 -46.45
C ALA A 22 -0.59 -36.53 -45.43
N VAL A 23 0.68 -36.96 -45.26
CA VAL A 23 1.66 -36.28 -44.40
C VAL A 23 2.00 -34.88 -44.92
N LEU A 24 2.21 -34.73 -46.24
CA LEU A 24 2.46 -33.43 -46.86
C LEU A 24 1.26 -32.49 -46.73
N ALA A 25 0.02 -33.01 -46.91
CA ALA A 25 -1.20 -32.22 -46.70
C ALA A 25 -1.39 -31.81 -45.23
N ALA A 26 -1.03 -32.68 -44.27
CA ALA A 26 -1.06 -32.35 -42.86
C ALA A 26 -0.01 -31.29 -42.51
N ALA A 27 1.22 -31.43 -43.01
CA ALA A 27 2.29 -30.45 -42.83
C ALA A 27 1.93 -29.08 -43.43
N TYR A 28 1.34 -29.08 -44.63
CA TYR A 28 0.84 -27.85 -45.26
C TYR A 28 -0.27 -27.19 -44.45
N ARG A 29 -1.19 -27.96 -43.88
CA ARG A 29 -2.25 -27.43 -43.00
C ARG A 29 -1.68 -26.83 -41.70
N VAL A 30 -0.68 -27.48 -41.11
CA VAL A 30 -0.04 -27.00 -39.88
C VAL A 30 0.74 -25.70 -40.15
N THR A 31 1.55 -25.67 -41.22
CA THR A 31 2.33 -24.47 -41.58
C THR A 31 1.42 -23.31 -42.00
N THR A 32 0.34 -23.57 -42.76
CA THR A 32 -0.62 -22.53 -43.13
C THR A 32 -1.38 -21.99 -41.91
N ARG A 33 -1.78 -22.85 -40.97
CA ARG A 33 -2.41 -22.41 -39.72
C ARG A 33 -1.43 -21.59 -38.88
N SER A 34 -0.19 -22.02 -38.70
CA SER A 34 0.83 -21.28 -37.97
C SER A 34 1.09 -19.91 -38.58
N TYR A 35 1.16 -19.82 -39.92
CA TYR A 35 1.32 -18.55 -40.63
C TYR A 35 0.11 -17.62 -40.45
N ILE A 36 -1.10 -18.16 -40.52
CA ILE A 36 -2.34 -17.37 -40.30
C ILE A 36 -2.37 -16.86 -38.85
N TYR A 37 -2.05 -17.71 -37.84
CA TYR A 37 -2.03 -17.31 -36.45
C TYR A 37 -1.01 -16.18 -36.19
N SER A 38 0.20 -16.28 -36.69
CA SER A 38 1.22 -15.24 -36.52
C SER A 38 0.86 -13.91 -37.17
N ARG A 39 0.13 -13.99 -38.31
CA ARG A 39 -0.37 -12.83 -39.05
C ARG A 39 -1.55 -12.17 -38.34
N GLU A 40 -2.46 -12.95 -37.76
CA GLU A 40 -3.57 -12.44 -36.95
C GLU A 40 -3.05 -11.75 -35.67
N GLU A 41 -2.12 -12.38 -34.97
CA GLU A 41 -1.47 -11.81 -33.78
C GLU A 41 -0.77 -10.48 -34.09
N TYR A 42 -0.10 -10.37 -35.22
CA TYR A 42 0.51 -9.13 -35.68
C TYR A 42 -0.52 -8.00 -35.85
N TYR A 43 -1.67 -8.26 -36.48
CA TYR A 43 -2.69 -7.23 -36.69
C TYR A 43 -3.43 -6.86 -35.40
N TYR A 44 -3.65 -7.81 -34.50
CA TYR A 44 -4.16 -7.50 -33.16
C TYR A 44 -3.19 -6.61 -32.38
N LYS A 45 -1.88 -6.85 -32.49
CA LYS A 45 -0.85 -6.03 -31.86
C LYS A 45 -0.85 -4.60 -32.42
N LEU A 46 -0.97 -4.43 -33.71
CA LEU A 46 -1.11 -3.10 -34.32
C LEU A 46 -2.37 -2.37 -33.85
N ALA A 47 -3.49 -3.07 -33.71
CA ALA A 47 -4.73 -2.49 -33.18
C ALA A 47 -4.57 -2.07 -31.70
N GLN A 48 -3.84 -2.85 -30.93
CA GLN A 48 -3.51 -2.52 -29.53
C GLN A 48 -2.64 -1.26 -29.44
N GLU A 49 -1.55 -1.20 -30.22
CA GLU A 49 -0.65 -0.03 -30.27
C GLU A 49 -1.42 1.24 -30.69
N ALA A 50 -2.39 1.12 -31.59
CA ALA A 50 -3.27 2.22 -31.95
C ALA A 50 -4.15 2.67 -30.77
N GLY A 51 -4.74 1.73 -30.01
CA GLY A 51 -5.51 2.04 -28.81
C GLY A 51 -4.67 2.73 -27.72
N GLU A 52 -3.44 2.26 -27.51
CA GLU A 52 -2.49 2.87 -26.58
C GLU A 52 -2.10 4.28 -27.00
N SER A 53 -1.90 4.50 -28.31
CA SER A 53 -1.65 5.84 -28.87
C SER A 53 -2.82 6.78 -28.61
N GLY A 54 -4.05 6.30 -28.72
CA GLY A 54 -5.27 7.04 -28.40
C GLY A 54 -5.32 7.50 -26.94
N THR A 55 -5.01 6.60 -26.00
CA THR A 55 -4.97 6.96 -24.57
C THR A 55 -3.86 7.94 -24.26
N ALA A 56 -2.70 7.83 -24.90
CA ALA A 56 -1.58 8.76 -24.74
C ALA A 56 -1.92 10.15 -25.28
N ALA A 57 -2.58 10.25 -26.44
CA ALA A 57 -3.04 11.50 -27.02
C ALA A 57 -4.06 12.20 -26.11
N ALA A 58 -5.02 11.46 -25.55
CA ALA A 58 -6.00 12.00 -24.60
C ALA A 58 -5.32 12.56 -23.35
N ASN A 59 -4.34 11.88 -22.78
CA ASN A 59 -3.59 12.36 -21.62
C ASN A 59 -2.83 13.66 -21.92
N ALA A 60 -2.15 13.72 -23.06
CA ALA A 60 -1.44 14.93 -23.48
C ALA A 60 -2.38 16.14 -23.66
N CYS A 61 -3.58 15.91 -24.22
CA CYS A 61 -4.58 16.96 -24.34
C CYS A 61 -5.14 17.44 -23.00
N LEU A 62 -5.31 16.55 -22.04
CA LEU A 62 -5.75 16.92 -20.68
C LEU A 62 -4.71 17.79 -19.98
N ASP A 63 -3.41 17.46 -20.10
CA ASP A 63 -2.33 18.24 -19.51
C ASP A 63 -2.29 19.67 -20.06
N ILE A 64 -2.46 19.84 -21.38
CA ILE A 64 -2.50 21.16 -22.03
C ILE A 64 -3.72 21.98 -21.60
N ASN A 65 -4.87 21.33 -21.35
CA ASN A 65 -6.13 22.00 -21.04
C ASN A 65 -6.47 22.03 -19.54
N ASN A 66 -5.48 21.95 -18.66
CA ASN A 66 -5.68 21.95 -17.20
C ASN A 66 -6.74 20.92 -16.75
N TRP A 67 -6.69 19.72 -17.36
CA TRP A 67 -7.58 18.61 -17.05
C TRP A 67 -9.06 18.84 -17.36
N LYS A 68 -9.37 19.77 -18.23
CA LYS A 68 -10.71 19.92 -18.80
C LYS A 68 -10.81 19.09 -20.08
N GLN A 69 -11.81 18.24 -20.16
CA GLN A 69 -12.10 17.49 -21.38
C GLN A 69 -12.53 18.47 -22.46
N THR A 70 -11.83 18.47 -23.60
CA THR A 70 -12.16 19.31 -24.77
C THR A 70 -12.80 18.52 -25.90
N TRP A 71 -13.03 17.25 -25.70
CA TRP A 71 -13.77 16.33 -26.59
C TRP A 71 -14.97 15.75 -25.84
N GLY A 72 -16.04 15.41 -26.51
CA GLY A 72 -17.22 14.82 -25.89
C GLY A 72 -18.37 14.58 -26.85
N HIS A 73 -19.41 13.92 -26.36
CA HIS A 73 -20.65 13.68 -27.09
C HIS A 73 -21.43 14.98 -27.32
N VAL A 74 -21.66 15.31 -28.59
CA VAL A 74 -22.81 16.15 -28.96
C VAL A 74 -23.99 15.21 -29.17
N ALA A 75 -25.08 15.38 -28.44
CA ALA A 75 -26.28 14.59 -28.59
C ALA A 75 -26.74 14.59 -30.06
N GLY A 76 -26.69 13.44 -30.73
CA GLY A 76 -27.12 13.25 -32.10
C GLY A 76 -26.01 13.06 -33.16
N ALA A 77 -24.72 13.17 -32.80
CA ALA A 77 -23.61 12.91 -33.73
C ALA A 77 -22.89 11.60 -33.40
N ALA A 78 -22.87 10.67 -34.32
CA ALA A 78 -22.12 9.42 -34.16
C ALA A 78 -20.61 9.70 -34.24
N GLY A 79 -19.92 9.62 -33.08
CA GLY A 79 -18.47 9.52 -32.97
C GLY A 79 -17.70 10.82 -33.22
N LEU A 80 -17.22 11.44 -32.15
CA LEU A 80 -16.31 12.57 -32.19
C LEU A 80 -14.85 12.09 -32.07
N TYR A 81 -13.92 12.74 -32.80
CA TYR A 81 -12.59 12.20 -33.05
C TYR A 81 -11.49 13.22 -32.75
N LEU A 82 -10.48 12.88 -31.93
CA LEU A 82 -9.25 13.63 -31.73
C LEU A 82 -8.27 13.40 -32.90
N THR A 83 -7.79 14.48 -33.53
CA THR A 83 -6.61 14.40 -34.41
C THR A 83 -5.40 14.99 -33.67
N PRO A 84 -4.24 14.31 -33.63
CA PRO A 84 -3.04 14.78 -32.94
C PRO A 84 -2.46 16.10 -33.46
N SER A 85 -2.85 16.53 -34.66
CA SER A 85 -2.40 17.79 -35.29
C SER A 85 -3.34 18.97 -35.06
N SER A 86 -4.56 18.77 -34.57
CA SER A 86 -5.42 19.86 -34.13
C SER A 86 -5.07 20.10 -32.67
N ASP A 87 -4.65 21.32 -32.36
CA ASP A 87 -4.37 21.70 -30.99
C ASP A 87 -5.51 21.27 -30.07
N CYS A 88 -5.16 20.66 -28.97
CA CYS A 88 -6.12 20.18 -27.97
C CYS A 88 -7.00 21.32 -27.41
N LYS A 89 -6.86 22.55 -27.89
CA LYS A 89 -7.54 23.77 -27.42
C LYS A 89 -8.90 24.00 -28.08
N GLY A 90 -9.31 23.19 -29.06
CA GLY A 90 -10.58 23.38 -29.74
C GLY A 90 -10.67 24.79 -30.34
N GLN A 91 -10.39 24.98 -31.60
CA GLN A 91 -10.63 26.28 -32.24
C GLN A 91 -12.13 26.54 -32.33
N ASP A 92 -12.50 27.78 -32.07
CA ASP A 92 -13.81 28.39 -32.13
C ASP A 92 -14.90 27.59 -32.86
N GLY A 93 -15.72 26.85 -32.07
CA GLY A 93 -16.93 26.21 -32.54
C GLY A 93 -16.77 24.94 -33.39
N LYS A 94 -15.54 24.48 -33.68
CA LYS A 94 -15.28 23.21 -34.33
C LYS A 94 -14.92 22.17 -33.26
N ILE A 95 -15.74 21.16 -33.13
CA ILE A 95 -15.51 20.02 -32.24
C ILE A 95 -14.32 19.21 -32.78
N PRO A 96 -13.23 19.02 -32.01
CA PRO A 96 -12.11 18.22 -32.45
C PRO A 96 -12.56 16.77 -32.73
N THR A 97 -12.15 16.22 -33.86
CA THR A 97 -12.42 14.82 -34.16
C THR A 97 -11.54 13.91 -33.28
N ASN A 98 -12.11 12.88 -32.67
CA ASN A 98 -11.41 11.94 -31.80
C ASN A 98 -10.84 10.70 -32.53
N LYS A 99 -10.70 10.78 -33.87
CA LYS A 99 -10.23 9.68 -34.72
C LYS A 99 -8.93 10.04 -35.43
N TYR A 100 -7.94 9.20 -35.26
CA TYR A 100 -6.68 9.25 -36.01
C TYR A 100 -6.58 8.08 -36.96
N VAL A 101 -6.18 8.34 -38.19
CA VAL A 101 -6.03 7.32 -39.22
C VAL A 101 -4.63 7.41 -39.82
N MET A 102 -3.87 6.32 -39.71
CA MET A 102 -2.62 6.10 -40.44
C MET A 102 -2.86 5.04 -41.50
N SER A 103 -2.37 5.26 -42.69
CA SER A 103 -2.49 4.29 -43.80
C SER A 103 -1.10 4.02 -44.37
N GLU A 104 -0.71 2.77 -44.43
CA GLU A 104 0.51 2.32 -45.07
C GLU A 104 0.18 1.12 -45.99
N GLY A 105 0.22 1.35 -47.29
CA GLY A 105 -0.19 0.33 -48.28
C GLY A 105 -1.63 -0.12 -48.10
N SER A 106 -1.81 -1.44 -47.94
CA SER A 106 -3.12 -2.07 -47.71
C SER A 106 -3.52 -2.14 -46.23
N ILE A 107 -2.80 -1.49 -45.34
CA ILE A 107 -3.07 -1.48 -43.90
C ILE A 107 -3.52 -0.08 -43.50
N ARG A 108 -4.65 0.01 -42.80
CA ARG A 108 -5.15 1.23 -42.20
C ARG A 108 -5.26 1.02 -40.70
N THR A 109 -4.54 1.82 -39.91
CA THR A 109 -4.61 1.79 -38.45
C THR A 109 -5.35 3.01 -37.95
N ILE A 110 -6.31 2.79 -37.06
CA ILE A 110 -7.24 3.82 -36.56
C ILE A 110 -7.27 3.71 -35.05
N PHE A 111 -7.24 4.82 -34.35
CA PHE A 111 -7.72 4.84 -32.98
C PHE A 111 -8.84 5.84 -32.78
N THR A 112 -9.71 5.53 -31.81
CA THR A 112 -10.80 6.38 -31.39
C THR A 112 -10.73 6.51 -29.87
N VAL A 113 -10.78 7.73 -29.37
CA VAL A 113 -10.79 8.00 -27.93
C VAL A 113 -12.23 8.17 -27.46
N GLY A 114 -12.63 7.42 -26.45
CA GLY A 114 -13.94 7.56 -25.81
C GLY A 114 -13.97 8.69 -24.80
N ASP A 115 -15.14 8.88 -24.18
CA ASP A 115 -15.32 9.88 -23.14
C ASP A 115 -14.51 9.53 -21.88
N LEU A 116 -14.13 10.58 -21.14
CA LEU A 116 -13.53 10.42 -19.82
C LEU A 116 -14.60 9.98 -18.82
N ASN A 117 -14.29 8.93 -18.11
CA ASN A 117 -15.09 8.56 -16.95
C ASN A 117 -14.37 9.06 -15.68
N PHE A 118 -14.82 10.20 -15.16
CA PHE A 118 -14.25 10.79 -13.96
C PHE A 118 -14.66 9.96 -12.73
N HIS A 119 -13.66 9.44 -12.03
CA HIS A 119 -13.86 8.74 -10.76
C HIS A 119 -13.82 9.70 -9.57
N ASP A 120 -12.99 10.76 -9.69
CA ASP A 120 -12.87 11.88 -8.76
C ASP A 120 -12.12 13.04 -9.45
N ASP A 121 -11.85 14.12 -8.72
CA ASP A 121 -11.19 15.32 -9.26
C ASP A 121 -9.78 15.09 -9.84
N HIS A 122 -9.24 13.89 -9.65
CA HIS A 122 -7.85 13.58 -10.00
C HIS A 122 -7.68 12.28 -10.80
N HIS A 123 -8.73 11.47 -10.90
CA HIS A 123 -8.67 10.19 -11.63
C HIS A 123 -9.75 10.13 -12.68
N SER A 124 -9.36 9.74 -13.87
CA SER A 124 -10.28 9.47 -14.96
C SER A 124 -9.86 8.22 -15.69
N ASP A 125 -10.81 7.37 -16.02
CA ASP A 125 -10.58 6.34 -17.02
C ASP A 125 -10.72 6.98 -18.40
N VAL A 126 -9.72 6.78 -19.24
CA VAL A 126 -9.85 7.01 -20.68
C VAL A 126 -9.91 5.66 -21.38
N SER A 127 -10.90 5.47 -22.23
CA SER A 127 -10.97 4.34 -23.12
C SER A 127 -10.58 4.77 -24.54
N ALA A 128 -9.84 3.93 -25.24
CA ALA A 128 -9.59 4.10 -26.65
C ALA A 128 -9.81 2.77 -27.37
N VAL A 129 -10.31 2.84 -28.58
CA VAL A 129 -10.47 1.69 -29.47
C VAL A 129 -9.47 1.82 -30.59
N GLY A 130 -8.52 0.89 -30.64
CA GLY A 130 -7.60 0.73 -31.75
C GLY A 130 -8.17 -0.26 -32.76
N LYS A 131 -8.07 0.07 -34.04
CA LYS A 131 -8.50 -0.78 -35.15
C LYS A 131 -7.40 -0.90 -36.19
N THR A 132 -7.16 -2.10 -36.67
CA THR A 132 -6.35 -2.34 -37.85
C THR A 132 -7.24 -2.92 -38.95
N GLN A 133 -7.31 -2.23 -40.08
CA GLN A 133 -8.09 -2.63 -41.25
C GLN A 133 -7.16 -3.03 -42.39
N LEU A 134 -7.43 -4.19 -42.99
CA LEU A 134 -6.87 -4.56 -44.29
C LEU A 134 -7.81 -4.04 -45.34
N VAL A 135 -7.31 -3.27 -46.29
CA VAL A 135 -8.11 -2.65 -47.35
C VAL A 135 -7.58 -3.09 -48.71
N ASP A 136 -8.49 -3.22 -49.70
CA ASP A 136 -8.13 -3.42 -51.09
C ASP A 136 -7.64 -2.13 -51.76
N SER A 137 -7.28 -2.20 -53.05
CA SER A 137 -6.84 -1.04 -53.83
C SER A 137 -7.91 0.03 -54.01
N GLY A 138 -9.18 -0.29 -53.80
CA GLY A 138 -10.32 0.62 -53.81
C GLY A 138 -10.66 1.20 -52.44
N GLY A 139 -9.96 0.80 -51.39
CA GLY A 139 -10.20 1.25 -50.02
C GLY A 139 -11.30 0.49 -49.26
N THR A 140 -11.82 -0.61 -49.83
CA THR A 140 -12.82 -1.47 -49.20
C THR A 140 -12.17 -2.29 -48.08
N VAL A 141 -12.78 -2.31 -46.88
CA VAL A 141 -12.27 -3.09 -45.75
C VAL A 141 -12.51 -4.57 -45.99
N LEU A 142 -11.42 -5.32 -46.12
CA LEU A 142 -11.44 -6.78 -46.30
C LEU A 142 -11.47 -7.49 -44.95
N ARG A 143 -10.81 -6.94 -43.95
CA ARG A 143 -10.75 -7.50 -42.60
C ARG A 143 -10.47 -6.40 -41.57
N GLU A 144 -11.05 -6.52 -40.38
CA GLU A 144 -10.84 -5.57 -39.28
C GLU A 144 -10.46 -6.31 -37.98
N TYR A 145 -9.47 -5.80 -37.28
CA TYR A 145 -9.06 -6.22 -35.95
C TYR A 145 -9.27 -5.04 -35.00
N THR A 146 -9.96 -5.29 -33.89
CA THR A 146 -10.32 -4.23 -32.93
C THR A 146 -9.85 -4.60 -31.54
N VAL A 147 -9.19 -3.67 -30.85
CA VAL A 147 -8.77 -3.81 -29.46
C VAL A 147 -9.24 -2.58 -28.68
N SER A 148 -9.92 -2.81 -27.57
CA SER A 148 -10.28 -1.74 -26.64
C SER A 148 -9.22 -1.64 -25.56
N VAL A 149 -8.65 -0.45 -25.41
CA VAL A 149 -7.66 -0.13 -24.36
C VAL A 149 -8.32 0.82 -23.38
N LYS A 150 -8.31 0.44 -22.11
CA LYS A 150 -8.78 1.30 -21.03
C LYS A 150 -7.59 1.64 -20.13
N LYS A 151 -7.38 2.91 -19.86
CA LYS A 151 -6.26 3.40 -19.06
C LYS A 151 -6.76 4.36 -17.99
N LEU A 152 -6.34 4.14 -16.76
CA LEU A 152 -6.52 5.11 -15.70
C LEU A 152 -5.51 6.23 -15.92
N ILE A 153 -6.00 7.45 -16.11
CA ILE A 153 -5.19 8.65 -16.23
C ILE A 153 -5.24 9.38 -14.89
N THR A 154 -4.08 9.79 -14.44
CA THR A 154 -3.91 10.50 -13.18
C THR A 154 -3.42 11.91 -13.47
N ARG A 155 -4.10 12.91 -12.92
CA ARG A 155 -3.69 14.32 -13.06
C ARG A 155 -2.30 14.54 -12.48
N PRO A 156 -1.34 15.17 -13.18
CA PRO A 156 -0.07 15.60 -12.59
C PRO A 156 -0.33 16.49 -11.38
N GLY A 157 0.32 16.20 -10.27
CA GLY A 157 0.11 16.90 -9.00
C GLY A 157 -0.69 16.12 -7.96
N LEU A 158 -1.02 14.85 -8.21
CA LEU A 158 -1.50 13.94 -7.17
C LEU A 158 -0.42 13.74 -6.12
N ILE A 159 -0.64 14.31 -4.95
CA ILE A 159 0.30 14.24 -3.85
C ILE A 159 -0.17 13.16 -2.89
N ALA A 160 0.58 12.07 -2.76
CA ALA A 160 0.46 11.20 -1.61
C ALA A 160 0.82 12.03 -0.37
N THR A 161 -0.06 12.05 0.62
CA THR A 161 0.13 12.87 1.81
C THR A 161 0.52 12.04 3.02
N LYS A 162 0.20 10.74 3.00
CA LYS A 162 0.46 9.84 4.11
C LYS A 162 0.55 8.39 3.65
N SER A 163 1.43 7.62 4.29
CA SER A 163 1.45 6.17 4.23
C SER A 163 1.24 5.56 5.61
N SER A 164 0.70 4.34 5.65
CA SER A 164 0.53 3.54 6.86
C SER A 164 0.73 2.07 6.53
N SER A 165 1.53 1.39 7.33
CA SER A 165 1.98 0.02 7.08
C SER A 165 1.51 -0.93 8.18
N GLY A 166 0.67 -1.91 7.83
CA GLY A 166 0.31 -3.05 8.68
C GLY A 166 1.25 -4.24 8.47
N THR A 167 0.95 -5.42 9.04
CA THR A 167 1.82 -6.61 8.92
C THR A 167 1.99 -7.07 7.47
N TYR A 168 0.89 -7.20 6.75
CA TYR A 168 0.84 -7.81 5.41
C TYR A 168 0.19 -6.90 4.39
N ARG A 169 0.03 -5.63 4.66
CA ARG A 169 -0.55 -4.64 3.76
C ARG A 169 -0.02 -3.25 4.02
N THR A 170 -0.14 -2.43 3.02
CA THR A 170 0.14 -0.99 3.08
C THR A 170 -1.10 -0.23 2.62
N CYS A 171 -1.33 0.92 3.19
CA CYS A 171 -2.33 1.88 2.71
C CYS A 171 -1.70 3.27 2.60
N GLY A 172 -2.24 4.10 1.72
CA GLY A 172 -1.84 5.50 1.59
C GLY A 172 -3.02 6.39 1.25
N ILE A 173 -2.89 7.66 1.62
CA ILE A 173 -3.82 8.71 1.21
C ILE A 173 -3.22 9.38 -0.02
N LEU A 174 -3.93 9.29 -1.13
CA LEU A 174 -3.57 9.89 -2.40
C LEU A 174 -4.75 10.73 -2.86
N SER A 175 -4.56 12.05 -2.97
CA SER A 175 -5.57 12.99 -3.44
C SER A 175 -6.94 12.77 -2.81
N ASN A 176 -6.96 12.82 -1.49
CA ASN A 176 -8.18 12.65 -0.70
C ASN A 176 -8.91 11.30 -0.90
N SER A 177 -8.21 10.30 -1.43
CA SER A 177 -8.68 8.92 -1.54
C SER A 177 -7.73 7.97 -0.84
N ILE A 178 -8.26 6.89 -0.27
CA ILE A 178 -7.46 5.87 0.39
C ILE A 178 -7.23 4.74 -0.60
N TRP A 179 -5.99 4.31 -0.70
CA TRP A 179 -5.56 3.17 -1.50
C TRP A 179 -4.85 2.17 -0.61
N CYS A 180 -5.15 0.89 -0.76
CA CYS A 180 -4.55 -0.18 0.02
C CYS A 180 -4.08 -1.31 -0.89
N TRP A 181 -3.03 -2.05 -0.47
CA TRP A 181 -2.51 -3.21 -1.18
C TRP A 181 -1.87 -4.21 -0.22
N GLY A 182 -1.67 -5.45 -0.64
CA GLY A 182 -1.27 -6.58 0.16
C GLY A 182 -2.44 -7.50 0.48
N ARG A 183 -2.42 -8.14 1.64
CA ARG A 183 -3.44 -9.12 2.05
C ARG A 183 -4.83 -8.52 2.29
N ASN A 184 -5.86 -9.32 1.89
CA ASN A 184 -7.28 -8.93 2.00
C ASN A 184 -8.23 -10.02 2.54
N ARG A 185 -7.71 -11.00 3.26
CA ARG A 185 -8.50 -12.14 3.76
C ARG A 185 -9.77 -11.73 4.53
N TYR A 186 -9.71 -10.66 5.30
CA TYR A 186 -10.81 -10.15 6.14
C TYR A 186 -11.45 -8.87 5.59
N GLY A 187 -11.19 -8.52 4.31
CA GLY A 187 -11.67 -7.28 3.72
C GLY A 187 -10.88 -6.04 4.15
N GLN A 188 -9.67 -6.22 4.66
CA GLN A 188 -8.84 -5.13 5.19
C GLN A 188 -8.30 -4.15 4.14
N LEU A 189 -8.44 -4.44 2.84
CA LEU A 189 -8.21 -3.46 1.77
C LEU A 189 -9.38 -2.49 1.58
N GLY A 190 -10.56 -2.79 2.13
CA GLY A 190 -11.70 -1.90 2.11
C GLY A 190 -12.32 -1.68 0.71
N ASN A 191 -11.99 -2.51 -0.27
CA ASN A 191 -12.38 -2.38 -1.68
C ASN A 191 -13.69 -3.11 -2.04
N GLY A 192 -14.47 -3.52 -1.04
CA GLY A 192 -15.72 -4.27 -1.21
C GLY A 192 -15.52 -5.77 -1.46
N ARG A 193 -14.27 -6.26 -1.47
CA ARG A 193 -13.92 -7.66 -1.71
C ARG A 193 -13.37 -8.32 -0.44
N SER A 194 -13.76 -9.55 -0.18
CA SER A 194 -13.18 -10.42 0.86
C SER A 194 -13.57 -11.87 0.59
N VAL A 195 -12.79 -12.84 1.05
CA VAL A 195 -13.14 -14.27 0.89
C VAL A 195 -14.14 -14.78 1.93
N GLY A 196 -14.49 -13.96 2.93
CA GLY A 196 -15.27 -14.41 4.09
C GLY A 196 -14.50 -15.44 4.93
N HIS A 197 -14.60 -15.35 6.24
CA HIS A 197 -13.95 -16.32 7.11
C HIS A 197 -14.91 -17.50 7.34
N ASN A 198 -14.74 -18.58 6.55
CA ASN A 198 -15.26 -19.88 6.93
C ASN A 198 -14.07 -20.85 7.04
N PRO A 199 -13.54 -21.08 8.24
CA PRO A 199 -12.37 -21.93 8.45
C PRO A 199 -12.56 -23.39 8.00
N GLY A 200 -13.81 -23.81 7.75
CA GLY A 200 -14.16 -25.14 7.29
C GLY A 200 -14.32 -25.31 5.78
N ASN A 201 -14.16 -24.23 4.97
CA ASN A 201 -14.33 -24.34 3.50
C ASN A 201 -13.03 -24.05 2.74
N PRO A 202 -12.26 -25.10 2.36
CA PRO A 202 -11.01 -24.95 1.62
C PRO A 202 -11.19 -24.33 0.22
N ALA A 203 -12.36 -24.42 -0.39
CA ALA A 203 -12.64 -23.81 -1.70
C ALA A 203 -12.67 -22.27 -1.64
N LYS A 204 -12.98 -21.67 -0.48
CA LYS A 204 -12.90 -20.21 -0.27
C LYS A 204 -11.48 -19.74 0.07
N ALA A 205 -10.62 -20.62 0.54
CA ALA A 205 -9.21 -20.28 0.81
C ALA A 205 -8.36 -20.14 -0.47
N ALA A 206 -8.84 -20.67 -1.60
CA ALA A 206 -8.15 -20.62 -2.89
C ALA A 206 -8.39 -19.33 -3.70
N LEU A 207 -9.35 -18.50 -3.30
CA LEU A 207 -9.64 -17.23 -3.95
C LEU A 207 -8.90 -16.11 -3.21
N SER A 208 -7.59 -15.95 -3.47
CA SER A 208 -6.86 -14.78 -2.99
C SER A 208 -7.51 -13.54 -3.58
N VAL A 209 -7.99 -12.67 -2.71
CA VAL A 209 -8.45 -11.31 -3.05
C VAL A 209 -7.41 -10.28 -2.63
N ASP A 210 -6.19 -10.75 -2.36
CA ASP A 210 -5.00 -9.94 -2.10
C ASP A 210 -4.67 -9.10 -3.33
N SER A 211 -3.96 -8.00 -3.17
CA SER A 211 -3.57 -7.14 -4.28
C SER A 211 -2.11 -6.76 -4.15
N ASP A 212 -1.31 -7.05 -5.16
CA ASP A 212 0.10 -6.64 -5.31
C ASP A 212 0.26 -5.23 -5.88
N ILE A 213 -0.86 -4.58 -6.20
CA ILE A 213 -0.94 -3.18 -6.64
C ILE A 213 -1.96 -2.43 -5.78
N PRO A 214 -1.84 -1.10 -5.65
CA PRO A 214 -2.80 -0.28 -4.93
C PRO A 214 -4.22 -0.42 -5.50
N VAL A 215 -5.18 -0.74 -4.62
CA VAL A 215 -6.62 -0.74 -4.93
C VAL A 215 -7.33 0.32 -4.10
N LYS A 216 -8.31 1.00 -4.69
CA LYS A 216 -9.04 2.08 -4.03
C LYS A 216 -10.00 1.52 -2.98
N VAL A 217 -9.98 2.09 -1.79
CA VAL A 217 -11.00 1.85 -0.77
C VAL A 217 -12.35 2.39 -1.28
N VAL A 218 -13.44 1.63 -1.09
CA VAL A 218 -14.78 2.01 -1.60
C VAL A 218 -15.19 3.36 -1.05
N LYS A 219 -15.33 4.34 -1.96
CA LYS A 219 -15.71 5.71 -1.64
C LYS A 219 -17.00 6.15 -2.36
N GLN A 220 -17.25 5.67 -3.58
CA GLN A 220 -18.28 6.21 -4.49
C GLN A 220 -19.73 6.09 -3.99
N THR A 221 -20.04 5.10 -3.13
CA THR A 221 -21.37 4.92 -2.54
C THR A 221 -21.32 4.71 -1.04
N GLY A 222 -20.10 4.78 -0.46
CA GLY A 222 -19.84 4.47 0.95
C GLY A 222 -19.84 5.70 1.85
N VAL A 223 -19.70 5.45 3.13
CA VAL A 223 -19.68 6.46 4.21
C VAL A 223 -18.53 7.49 4.09
N LEU A 224 -17.53 7.25 3.22
CA LEU A 224 -16.44 8.17 2.93
C LEU A 224 -16.66 9.02 1.67
N TYR A 225 -17.82 8.88 1.00
CA TYR A 225 -18.11 9.67 -0.21
C TYR A 225 -18.08 11.18 0.07
N GLY A 226 -17.36 11.95 -0.74
CA GLY A 226 -17.25 13.41 -0.63
C GLY A 226 -16.44 13.92 0.57
N LYS A 227 -16.02 13.05 1.51
CA LYS A 227 -15.32 13.47 2.74
C LYS A 227 -13.84 13.70 2.52
N LYS A 228 -13.30 14.70 3.19
CA LYS A 228 -11.86 14.92 3.30
C LYS A 228 -11.26 13.88 4.24
N ILE A 229 -10.23 13.18 3.78
CA ILE A 229 -9.47 12.23 4.59
C ILE A 229 -8.34 12.96 5.30
N ASP A 230 -8.39 13.00 6.61
CA ASP A 230 -7.43 13.73 7.44
C ASP A 230 -6.31 12.82 7.97
N ASP A 231 -6.61 11.54 8.27
CA ASP A 231 -5.67 10.58 8.81
C ASP A 231 -6.02 9.13 8.47
N LEU A 232 -5.03 8.24 8.59
CA LEU A 232 -5.14 6.82 8.29
C LEU A 232 -4.20 6.03 9.17
N PHE A 233 -4.65 4.92 9.77
CA PHE A 233 -3.75 3.92 10.31
C PHE A 233 -4.15 2.49 9.90
N THR A 234 -3.15 1.62 9.83
CA THR A 234 -3.33 0.19 9.54
C THR A 234 -2.72 -0.62 10.68
N ALA A 235 -3.51 -1.51 11.27
CA ALA A 235 -3.07 -2.51 12.23
C ALA A 235 -2.88 -3.87 11.53
N GLN A 236 -2.82 -4.98 12.25
CA GLN A 236 -2.55 -6.27 11.63
C GLN A 236 -3.68 -6.73 10.68
N TYR A 237 -4.94 -6.62 11.10
CA TYR A 237 -6.08 -7.17 10.35
C TYR A 237 -7.19 -6.15 10.09
N HIS A 238 -7.07 -4.91 10.56
CA HIS A 238 -8.05 -3.86 10.34
C HIS A 238 -7.36 -2.53 10.02
N SER A 239 -8.09 -1.63 9.40
CA SER A 239 -7.65 -0.26 9.11
C SER A 239 -8.70 0.72 9.59
N CYS A 240 -8.29 1.93 9.94
CA CYS A 240 -9.18 3.03 10.24
C CYS A 240 -8.71 4.31 9.57
N ALA A 241 -9.67 5.13 9.16
CA ALA A 241 -9.48 6.46 8.61
C ALA A 241 -10.18 7.51 9.47
N LEU A 242 -9.59 8.66 9.57
CA LEU A 242 -10.21 9.88 10.09
C LEU A 242 -10.65 10.73 8.92
N ALA A 243 -11.92 11.09 8.88
CA ALA A 243 -12.47 11.95 7.86
C ALA A 243 -13.47 12.92 8.48
N GLU A 244 -13.25 14.22 8.34
CA GLU A 244 -14.12 15.29 8.85
C GLU A 244 -14.47 15.10 10.33
N GLY A 245 -13.49 14.76 11.16
CA GLY A 245 -13.65 14.56 12.59
C GLY A 245 -14.37 13.28 13.01
N LYS A 246 -14.64 12.35 12.07
CA LYS A 246 -15.25 11.05 12.33
C LYS A 246 -14.30 9.91 11.97
N VAL A 247 -14.42 8.78 12.68
CA VAL A 247 -13.59 7.59 12.46
C VAL A 247 -14.39 6.54 11.69
N TYR A 248 -13.73 5.94 10.69
CA TYR A 248 -14.26 4.87 9.87
C TYR A 248 -13.27 3.71 9.86
N CYS A 249 -13.72 2.51 10.25
CA CYS A 249 -12.87 1.33 10.33
C CYS A 249 -13.38 0.20 9.42
N TRP A 250 -12.48 -0.68 8.97
CA TRP A 250 -12.80 -1.85 8.15
C TRP A 250 -11.78 -2.97 8.34
N GLY A 251 -12.12 -4.18 7.90
CA GLY A 251 -11.35 -5.39 8.08
C GLY A 251 -11.91 -6.28 9.19
N TYR A 252 -11.05 -6.97 9.91
CA TYR A 252 -11.39 -7.91 10.98
C TYR A 252 -12.06 -7.25 12.18
N ASN A 253 -13.07 -7.93 12.77
CA ASN A 253 -13.81 -7.44 13.94
C ASN A 253 -14.02 -8.49 15.04
N GLY A 254 -13.16 -9.50 15.11
CA GLY A 254 -13.29 -10.59 16.08
C GLY A 254 -13.33 -10.14 17.55
N THR A 255 -12.69 -9.03 17.88
CA THR A 255 -12.62 -8.44 19.23
C THR A 255 -13.28 -7.07 19.33
N GLY A 256 -14.05 -6.66 18.32
CA GLY A 256 -14.79 -5.40 18.33
C GLY A 256 -13.95 -4.18 17.89
N GLN A 257 -12.81 -4.40 17.21
CA GLN A 257 -11.89 -3.33 16.82
C GLN A 257 -12.43 -2.35 15.78
N LEU A 258 -13.57 -2.64 15.15
CA LEU A 258 -14.26 -1.69 14.29
C LEU A 258 -15.13 -0.68 15.04
N GLY A 259 -15.35 -0.84 16.35
CA GLY A 259 -16.01 0.14 17.20
C GLY A 259 -17.50 0.38 16.87
N ASN A 260 -18.18 -0.59 16.28
CA ASN A 260 -19.58 -0.52 15.87
C ASN A 260 -20.57 -1.23 16.82
N GLY A 261 -20.09 -1.67 18.00
CA GLY A 261 -20.86 -2.40 19.01
C GLY A 261 -20.97 -3.89 18.76
N ARG A 262 -20.34 -4.41 17.70
CA ARG A 262 -20.33 -5.82 17.35
C ARG A 262 -18.93 -6.41 17.50
N SER A 263 -18.86 -7.69 17.73
CA SER A 263 -17.62 -8.47 17.78
C SER A 263 -17.92 -9.94 17.46
N GLY A 264 -16.98 -10.62 16.83
CA GLY A 264 -17.13 -12.03 16.46
C GLY A 264 -16.47 -12.36 15.13
N ALA A 265 -16.29 -13.64 14.87
CA ALA A 265 -15.55 -14.13 13.71
C ALA A 265 -16.20 -13.77 12.36
N GLU A 266 -17.51 -13.53 12.33
CA GLU A 266 -18.27 -13.20 11.12
C GLU A 266 -18.60 -11.70 11.01
N GLU A 267 -18.17 -10.88 11.98
CA GLU A 267 -18.51 -9.45 12.06
C GLU A 267 -17.50 -8.52 11.37
N HIS A 268 -16.74 -9.03 10.38
CA HIS A 268 -15.82 -8.19 9.62
C HIS A 268 -16.53 -7.29 8.61
N SER A 269 -15.82 -6.25 8.16
CA SER A 269 -16.29 -5.38 7.08
C SER A 269 -15.24 -5.24 5.98
N ASN A 270 -15.63 -5.48 4.75
CA ASN A 270 -14.80 -5.24 3.56
C ASN A 270 -14.96 -3.82 2.98
N VAL A 271 -15.70 -2.98 3.69
CA VAL A 271 -15.89 -1.56 3.39
C VAL A 271 -15.79 -0.74 4.67
N PRO A 272 -15.41 0.55 4.61
CA PRO A 272 -15.41 1.43 5.78
C PRO A 272 -16.78 1.52 6.45
N ILE A 273 -16.81 1.40 7.78
CA ILE A 273 -18.00 1.62 8.62
C ILE A 273 -17.71 2.66 9.69
N GLU A 274 -18.67 3.52 10.01
CA GLU A 274 -18.51 4.58 11.01
C GLU A 274 -18.42 4.00 12.42
N VAL A 275 -17.41 4.42 13.18
CA VAL A 275 -17.30 4.15 14.62
C VAL A 275 -18.34 4.96 15.37
N LYS A 276 -19.05 4.33 16.30
CA LYS A 276 -20.16 4.91 17.03
C LYS A 276 -19.91 4.97 18.55
N GLY A 277 -20.98 4.95 19.33
CA GLY A 277 -20.91 4.98 20.80
C GLY A 277 -20.55 6.38 21.33
N VAL A 278 -19.68 6.45 22.32
CA VAL A 278 -19.29 7.70 23.01
C VAL A 278 -18.60 8.73 22.11
N LEU A 279 -18.16 8.34 20.91
CA LEU A 279 -17.59 9.26 19.91
C LEU A 279 -18.66 9.93 19.03
N ALA A 280 -19.92 9.48 19.09
CA ALA A 280 -21.00 10.12 18.36
C ALA A 280 -21.14 11.59 18.80
N GLY A 281 -21.13 12.50 17.83
CA GLY A 281 -21.21 13.95 18.07
C GLY A 281 -19.92 14.61 18.56
N LYS A 282 -18.81 13.85 18.72
CA LYS A 282 -17.51 14.42 19.08
C LYS A 282 -16.63 14.57 17.84
N THR A 283 -15.86 15.64 17.78
CA THR A 283 -14.82 15.81 16.76
C THR A 283 -13.55 15.07 17.20
N VAL A 284 -13.18 14.05 16.42
CA VAL A 284 -11.94 13.31 16.58
C VAL A 284 -10.80 14.08 15.88
N THR A 285 -9.64 14.15 16.53
CA THR A 285 -8.46 14.90 16.04
C THR A 285 -7.28 14.00 15.72
N SER A 286 -7.24 12.76 16.21
CA SER A 286 -6.19 11.79 15.94
C SER A 286 -6.71 10.36 16.10
N ILE A 287 -6.17 9.45 15.33
CA ILE A 287 -6.42 8.02 15.41
C ILE A 287 -5.11 7.24 15.51
N GLY A 288 -5.17 6.07 16.11
CA GLY A 288 -4.04 5.16 16.24
C GLY A 288 -4.50 3.79 16.73
N GLY A 289 -3.59 2.88 16.92
CA GLY A 289 -3.96 1.55 17.36
C GLY A 289 -2.80 0.57 17.37
N SER A 290 -3.11 -0.63 17.80
CA SER A 290 -2.16 -1.70 17.97
C SER A 290 -2.88 -3.04 17.82
N TYR A 291 -2.33 -3.98 17.09
CA TYR A 291 -2.86 -5.33 16.86
C TYR A 291 -4.37 -5.35 16.48
N ASN A 292 -5.24 -5.66 17.44
CA ASN A 292 -6.70 -5.65 17.34
C ASN A 292 -7.34 -4.54 18.20
N THR A 293 -6.59 -3.52 18.56
CA THR A 293 -7.05 -2.39 19.37
C THR A 293 -6.99 -1.11 18.55
N SER A 294 -8.06 -0.35 18.58
CA SER A 294 -8.15 0.98 17.97
C SER A 294 -8.30 2.05 19.05
N CYS A 295 -7.72 3.23 18.81
CA CYS A 295 -7.87 4.37 19.69
C CYS A 295 -8.12 5.65 18.90
N ALA A 296 -8.76 6.64 19.54
CA ALA A 296 -9.02 7.97 19.02
C ALA A 296 -8.85 9.04 20.09
N ILE A 297 -8.49 10.25 19.68
CA ILE A 297 -8.50 11.44 20.54
C ILE A 297 -9.71 12.29 20.13
N ALA A 298 -10.58 12.58 21.07
CA ALA A 298 -11.70 13.50 20.90
C ALA A 298 -11.83 14.44 22.10
N GLY A 299 -11.90 15.75 21.86
CA GLY A 299 -11.88 16.76 22.90
C GLY A 299 -10.65 16.67 23.83
N GLY A 300 -9.48 16.29 23.30
CA GLY A 300 -8.25 16.09 24.05
C GLY A 300 -8.24 14.84 24.95
N LYS A 301 -9.28 13.99 24.91
CA LYS A 301 -9.38 12.76 25.70
C LYS A 301 -9.16 11.54 24.81
N ILE A 302 -8.55 10.49 25.38
CA ILE A 302 -8.21 9.25 24.67
C ILE A 302 -9.32 8.23 24.90
N TYR A 303 -9.82 7.63 23.81
CA TYR A 303 -10.80 6.55 23.82
C TYR A 303 -10.20 5.36 23.08
N CYS A 304 -10.27 4.14 23.65
CA CYS A 304 -9.77 2.92 23.03
C CYS A 304 -10.87 1.83 23.01
N TRP A 305 -10.80 0.94 22.01
CA TRP A 305 -11.73 -0.17 21.82
C TRP A 305 -11.06 -1.33 21.08
N GLY A 306 -11.74 -2.47 21.02
CA GLY A 306 -11.23 -3.69 20.43
C GLY A 306 -10.72 -4.67 21.48
N GLU A 307 -9.58 -5.28 21.22
CA GLU A 307 -8.95 -6.23 22.14
C GLU A 307 -8.38 -5.51 23.38
N GLY A 308 -8.73 -6.00 24.56
CA GLY A 308 -8.29 -5.43 25.83
C GLY A 308 -7.32 -6.32 26.62
N PHE A 309 -6.86 -7.43 26.06
CA PHE A 309 -5.87 -8.28 26.69
C PHE A 309 -4.62 -7.50 27.09
N HIS A 310 -4.05 -7.86 28.22
CA HIS A 310 -2.87 -7.19 28.78
C HIS A 310 -3.06 -5.69 29.04
N GLY A 311 -4.31 -5.22 29.14
CA GLY A 311 -4.60 -3.82 29.45
C GLY A 311 -4.32 -2.85 28.30
N VAL A 312 -4.20 -3.31 27.06
CA VAL A 312 -3.84 -2.46 25.90
C VAL A 312 -4.87 -1.35 25.62
N THR A 313 -6.11 -1.50 26.06
CA THR A 313 -7.13 -0.41 26.01
C THR A 313 -6.90 0.69 27.05
N GLY A 314 -6.09 0.47 28.08
CA GLY A 314 -5.76 1.49 29.09
C GLY A 314 -6.91 1.90 30.00
N THR A 315 -7.99 1.14 30.08
CA THR A 315 -9.22 1.46 30.81
C THR A 315 -9.18 1.12 32.30
N GLY A 316 -8.06 0.59 32.78
CA GLY A 316 -7.85 0.26 34.19
C GLY A 316 -8.21 -1.17 34.59
N ASP A 317 -8.61 -1.99 33.63
CA ASP A 317 -9.01 -3.38 33.83
C ASP A 317 -8.51 -4.31 32.68
N ASN A 318 -8.83 -5.60 32.77
CA ASN A 318 -8.44 -6.61 31.80
C ASN A 318 -9.67 -7.14 31.00
N THR A 319 -10.64 -6.30 30.70
CA THR A 319 -11.78 -6.71 29.89
C THR A 319 -11.29 -7.06 28.47
N LYS A 320 -11.53 -8.32 28.07
CA LYS A 320 -10.94 -8.91 26.85
C LYS A 320 -11.44 -8.30 25.55
N VAL A 321 -12.71 -7.89 25.51
CA VAL A 321 -13.39 -7.41 24.29
C VAL A 321 -14.15 -6.13 24.61
N ARG A 322 -13.89 -5.07 23.84
CA ARG A 322 -14.57 -3.78 23.94
C ARG A 322 -15.06 -3.33 22.57
N PRO A 323 -16.29 -3.67 22.19
CA PRO A 323 -16.80 -3.34 20.87
C PRO A 323 -17.21 -1.85 20.72
N TRP A 324 -17.13 -1.07 21.81
CA TRP A 324 -17.39 0.36 21.83
C TRP A 324 -16.18 1.16 22.32
N PRO A 325 -15.93 2.37 21.75
CA PRO A 325 -14.97 3.30 22.30
C PRO A 325 -15.18 3.55 23.79
N THR A 326 -14.14 3.37 24.60
CA THR A 326 -14.16 3.53 26.05
C THR A 326 -13.08 4.49 26.48
N LEU A 327 -13.39 5.42 27.41
CA LEU A 327 -12.45 6.41 27.91
C LEU A 327 -11.27 5.72 28.63
N VAL A 328 -10.06 6.11 28.27
CA VAL A 328 -8.83 5.65 28.91
C VAL A 328 -8.72 6.21 30.34
N ARG A 329 -8.27 5.39 31.28
CA ARG A 329 -8.19 5.75 32.69
C ARG A 329 -7.10 6.80 32.94
N SER A 330 -7.43 7.81 33.71
CA SER A 330 -6.53 8.87 34.17
C SER A 330 -6.54 8.98 35.70
N GLY A 331 -5.71 9.86 36.28
CA GLY A 331 -5.68 10.14 37.69
C GLY A 331 -4.97 9.09 38.57
N VAL A 332 -4.22 8.14 37.95
CA VAL A 332 -3.38 7.21 38.72
C VAL A 332 -2.03 7.82 39.03
N PRO A 333 -1.41 7.56 40.23
CA PRO A 333 -0.10 8.06 40.57
C PRO A 333 0.98 7.69 39.53
N GLY A 334 1.78 8.65 39.07
CA GLY A 334 2.79 8.45 38.03
C GLY A 334 2.24 8.24 36.62
N GLY A 335 0.92 8.29 36.46
CA GLY A 335 0.23 8.09 35.17
C GLY A 335 -0.29 9.38 34.58
N LEU A 336 -1.27 9.19 33.65
CA LEU A 336 -1.95 10.27 32.93
C LEU A 336 -2.77 11.10 33.94
N PRO A 337 -2.57 12.41 34.04
CA PRO A 337 -3.33 13.24 34.98
C PRO A 337 -4.79 13.40 34.55
N ASN A 338 -5.68 13.78 35.49
CA ASN A 338 -7.12 13.99 35.11
C ASN A 338 -7.30 15.16 34.14
N SER A 339 -6.49 16.20 34.28
CA SER A 339 -6.52 17.40 33.43
C SER A 339 -5.48 17.29 32.29
N TYR A 340 -5.59 16.30 31.42
CA TYR A 340 -4.69 16.17 30.27
C TYR A 340 -5.36 16.59 28.96
N THR A 341 -4.52 16.99 28.00
CA THR A 341 -4.86 17.16 26.59
C THR A 341 -3.93 16.29 25.76
N ALA A 342 -4.49 15.23 25.20
CA ALA A 342 -3.79 14.35 24.28
C ALA A 342 -3.71 14.98 22.88
N THR A 343 -2.57 14.80 22.20
CA THR A 343 -2.30 15.38 20.89
C THR A 343 -1.98 14.33 19.81
N ALA A 344 -1.44 13.18 20.20
CA ALA A 344 -1.10 12.12 19.25
C ALA A 344 -1.20 10.73 19.88
N LEU A 345 -1.45 9.73 19.04
CA LEU A 345 -1.47 8.31 19.37
C LEU A 345 -0.37 7.59 18.60
N ALA A 346 0.28 6.61 19.23
CA ALA A 346 1.16 5.70 18.53
C ALA A 346 0.36 4.76 17.62
N THR A 347 1.01 4.33 16.54
CA THR A 347 0.49 3.29 15.64
C THR A 347 1.37 2.06 15.69
N SER A 348 0.78 0.88 15.55
CA SER A 348 1.50 -0.38 15.39
C SER A 348 0.85 -1.19 14.28
N GLY A 349 1.66 -1.61 13.33
CA GLY A 349 1.22 -2.45 12.21
C GLY A 349 1.09 -3.94 12.56
N THR A 350 1.48 -4.38 13.77
CA THR A 350 1.65 -5.79 14.12
C THR A 350 1.05 -6.16 15.47
N ARG A 351 1.51 -7.27 16.06
CA ARG A 351 1.02 -7.85 17.32
C ARG A 351 1.60 -7.17 18.56
N SER A 352 1.75 -5.87 18.60
CA SER A 352 2.10 -5.16 19.83
C SER A 352 0.91 -5.17 20.79
N MET A 353 1.17 -5.50 22.07
CA MET A 353 0.17 -5.51 23.14
C MET A 353 0.38 -4.37 24.11
N ASN A 354 0.94 -3.28 23.65
CA ASN A 354 1.01 -2.01 24.36
C ASN A 354 0.49 -0.88 23.49
N MET A 355 0.23 0.23 24.08
CA MET A 355 -0.21 1.46 23.43
C MET A 355 0.49 2.66 24.06
N CYS A 356 0.79 3.65 23.23
CA CYS A 356 1.37 4.90 23.71
C CYS A 356 0.63 6.12 23.14
N ALA A 357 0.70 7.23 23.85
CA ALA A 357 0.11 8.51 23.46
C ALA A 357 0.99 9.67 23.91
N ILE A 358 0.83 10.81 23.26
CA ILE A 358 1.41 12.09 23.69
C ILE A 358 0.30 12.92 24.32
N ALA A 359 0.51 13.37 25.53
CA ALA A 359 -0.37 14.31 26.21
C ALA A 359 0.45 15.38 26.94
N ASN A 360 0.07 16.64 26.81
CA ASN A 360 0.78 17.79 27.39
C ASN A 360 2.29 17.81 27.06
N GLY A 361 2.68 17.35 25.85
CA GLY A 361 4.08 17.26 25.42
C GLY A 361 4.89 16.13 26.07
N LEU A 362 4.25 15.22 26.83
CA LEU A 362 4.84 14.07 27.49
C LEU A 362 4.34 12.77 26.89
N ALA A 363 5.19 11.74 26.89
CA ALA A 363 4.80 10.40 26.45
C ALA A 363 4.21 9.58 27.61
N TYR A 364 3.15 8.85 27.32
CA TYR A 364 2.49 7.90 28.21
C TYR A 364 2.27 6.58 27.49
N CYS A 365 2.66 5.47 28.14
CA CYS A 365 2.48 4.13 27.58
C CYS A 365 1.77 3.20 28.57
N TRP A 366 1.05 2.19 28.07
CA TRP A 366 0.32 1.20 28.85
C TRP A 366 0.22 -0.12 28.10
N GLY A 367 -0.33 -1.15 28.76
CA GLY A 367 -0.42 -2.50 28.24
C GLY A 367 0.72 -3.39 28.75
N GLN A 368 1.23 -4.25 27.91
CA GLN A 368 2.29 -5.18 28.26
C GLN A 368 3.62 -4.50 28.55
N ASN A 369 4.42 -5.03 29.52
CA ASN A 369 5.69 -4.44 29.97
C ASN A 369 6.83 -5.45 30.26
N ASN A 370 6.84 -6.61 29.62
CA ASN A 370 7.83 -7.66 29.88
C ASN A 370 9.27 -7.35 29.43
N VAL A 371 9.42 -6.43 28.50
CA VAL A 371 10.74 -5.95 28.00
C VAL A 371 11.00 -4.48 28.31
N GLY A 372 10.18 -3.86 29.16
CA GLY A 372 10.33 -2.44 29.54
C GLY A 372 9.73 -1.47 28.52
N GLN A 373 8.82 -1.92 27.65
CA GLN A 373 8.22 -1.12 26.59
C GLN A 373 7.33 0.02 27.07
N ILE A 374 6.98 0.06 28.37
CA ILE A 374 6.31 1.22 28.98
C ILE A 374 7.28 2.40 29.16
N GLY A 375 8.57 2.14 29.34
CA GLY A 375 9.59 3.19 29.40
C GLY A 375 9.64 3.96 30.72
N ASN A 376 9.03 3.46 31.79
CA ASN A 376 8.91 4.12 33.11
C ASN A 376 9.92 3.59 34.14
N ASN A 377 11.03 3.00 33.71
CA ASN A 377 12.06 2.36 34.52
C ASN A 377 11.57 1.09 35.25
N THR A 378 10.46 0.51 34.83
CA THR A 378 10.00 -0.78 35.33
C THR A 378 10.00 -1.81 34.20
N SER A 379 10.43 -3.01 34.50
CA SER A 379 10.19 -4.17 33.67
C SER A 379 9.60 -5.23 34.58
N ALA A 380 8.36 -5.64 34.32
CA ALA A 380 7.72 -6.63 35.16
C ALA A 380 8.53 -7.93 35.20
N SER A 381 8.91 -8.39 36.41
CA SER A 381 9.40 -9.73 36.63
C SER A 381 8.58 -10.31 37.81
N PRO A 382 7.87 -11.42 37.59
CA PRO A 382 7.75 -12.22 36.38
C PRO A 382 6.96 -11.51 35.27
N ALA A 383 7.17 -11.93 34.01
CA ALA A 383 6.73 -11.32 32.75
C ALA A 383 5.20 -11.17 32.54
N THR A 384 4.39 -11.11 33.57
CA THR A 384 2.94 -11.30 33.54
C THR A 384 2.10 -10.15 34.05
N GLN A 385 2.70 -9.06 34.53
CA GLN A 385 1.93 -7.93 35.05
C GLN A 385 1.80 -6.80 34.01
N PRO A 386 0.71 -6.78 33.26
CA PRO A 386 0.42 -5.67 32.34
C PRO A 386 0.09 -4.38 33.11
N VAL A 387 0.32 -3.27 32.47
CA VAL A 387 0.01 -1.93 33.00
C VAL A 387 -1.34 -1.49 32.42
N TYR A 388 -2.37 -1.54 33.23
CA TYR A 388 -3.76 -1.32 32.79
C TYR A 388 -4.15 0.16 32.60
N SER A 389 -3.30 1.09 32.97
CA SER A 389 -3.54 2.54 32.86
C SER A 389 -2.30 3.22 32.28
N PRO A 390 -2.43 4.32 31.52
CA PRO A 390 -1.30 5.05 30.99
C PRO A 390 -0.31 5.50 32.07
N MET A 391 0.95 5.11 31.92
CA MET A 391 2.05 5.52 32.78
C MET A 391 3.00 6.44 32.04
N ARG A 392 3.52 7.45 32.71
CA ARG A 392 4.48 8.40 32.13
C ARG A 392 5.79 7.71 31.76
N VAL A 393 6.26 7.98 30.57
CA VAL A 393 7.60 7.57 30.09
C VAL A 393 8.64 8.43 30.79
N SER A 394 9.70 7.82 31.34
CA SER A 394 10.74 8.53 32.11
C SER A 394 11.64 9.39 31.23
N GLY A 395 11.99 10.58 31.70
CA GLY A 395 13.05 11.40 31.12
C GLY A 395 12.74 12.10 29.80
N LEU A 396 11.56 11.94 29.21
CA LEU A 396 11.18 12.62 27.97
C LEU A 396 10.28 13.82 28.21
N THR A 397 10.62 14.91 27.52
CA THR A 397 9.81 16.15 27.43
C THR A 397 9.77 16.63 25.99
N ASN A 398 8.82 17.52 25.65
CA ASN A 398 8.64 18.05 24.30
C ASN A 398 8.60 16.93 23.25
N VAL A 399 7.81 15.89 23.54
CA VAL A 399 7.60 14.76 22.64
C VAL A 399 6.67 15.21 21.52
N THR A 400 7.12 15.06 20.27
CA THR A 400 6.41 15.50 19.07
C THR A 400 5.86 14.36 18.24
N ASN A 401 6.47 13.18 18.34
CA ASN A 401 6.03 11.97 17.62
C ASN A 401 6.38 10.73 18.45
N ILE A 402 5.57 9.69 18.36
CA ILE A 402 5.78 8.41 19.04
C ILE A 402 5.25 7.27 18.15
N SER A 403 6.03 6.20 18.03
CA SER A 403 5.69 5.01 17.26
C SER A 403 6.12 3.76 18.02
N GLN A 404 5.39 2.67 17.83
CA GLN A 404 5.64 1.41 18.50
C GLN A 404 5.34 0.25 17.55
N ASP A 405 6.06 -0.84 17.69
CA ASP A 405 5.71 -2.09 17.04
C ASP A 405 6.28 -3.30 17.78
N GLY A 406 5.79 -4.50 17.44
CA GLY A 406 6.26 -5.70 18.10
C GLY A 406 5.56 -6.97 17.64
N TYR A 407 6.08 -8.10 18.09
CA TYR A 407 5.58 -9.43 17.78
C TYR A 407 5.35 -10.22 19.07
N LEU A 408 4.18 -10.85 19.19
CA LEU A 408 3.94 -11.91 20.16
C LEU A 408 4.54 -13.20 19.63
N ALA A 409 5.57 -13.72 20.26
CA ALA A 409 6.03 -15.07 20.00
C ALA A 409 4.90 -16.08 20.26
N GLN A 410 4.85 -17.14 19.47
CA GLN A 410 3.95 -18.28 19.72
C GLN A 410 4.32 -18.94 21.05
N SER A 411 3.37 -19.69 21.62
CA SER A 411 3.50 -20.35 22.93
C SER A 411 4.86 -21.03 23.12
N GLY A 412 5.62 -20.62 24.14
CA GLY A 412 6.90 -21.21 24.52
C GLY A 412 8.12 -20.31 24.43
N GLU A 413 8.09 -19.20 23.71
CA GLU A 413 9.19 -18.25 23.66
C GLU A 413 9.00 -17.14 24.71
N PRO A 414 9.97 -16.96 25.63
CA PRO A 414 9.84 -15.97 26.72
C PRO A 414 9.96 -14.52 26.26
N ASP A 415 10.36 -14.30 24.99
CA ASP A 415 10.75 -12.98 24.51
C ASP A 415 9.77 -12.41 23.49
N ARG A 416 9.03 -11.46 23.95
CA ARG A 416 8.15 -10.63 23.14
C ARG A 416 8.95 -9.44 22.61
N PHE A 417 8.91 -9.24 21.30
CA PHE A 417 9.81 -8.31 20.59
C PHE A 417 9.12 -6.98 20.36
N THR A 418 8.83 -6.25 21.43
CA THR A 418 8.23 -4.92 21.33
C THR A 418 9.24 -3.85 21.69
N HIS A 419 9.34 -2.81 20.87
CA HIS A 419 10.04 -1.59 21.21
C HIS A 419 9.24 -0.37 20.80
N VAL A 420 9.60 0.75 21.36
CA VAL A 420 8.96 2.05 21.16
C VAL A 420 10.03 3.07 20.85
N CYS A 421 9.77 3.97 19.92
CA CYS A 421 10.61 5.13 19.66
C CYS A 421 9.78 6.41 19.72
N ALA A 422 10.43 7.50 20.14
CA ALA A 422 9.84 8.84 20.17
C ALA A 422 10.82 9.88 19.64
N ALA A 423 10.29 10.90 18.98
CA ALA A 423 10.99 12.14 18.72
C ALA A 423 10.71 13.12 19.86
N ALA A 424 11.77 13.56 20.54
CA ALA A 424 11.67 14.48 21.66
C ALA A 424 12.83 15.48 21.62
N ASN A 425 12.56 16.76 21.79
CA ASN A 425 13.56 17.84 21.68
C ASN A 425 14.36 17.83 20.35
N GLY A 426 13.77 17.29 19.28
CA GLY A 426 14.40 17.15 17.97
C GLY A 426 15.42 16.01 17.84
N GLU A 427 15.43 15.07 18.78
CA GLU A 427 16.26 13.87 18.78
C GLU A 427 15.38 12.61 18.85
N ALA A 428 15.91 11.47 18.40
CA ALA A 428 15.24 10.17 18.49
C ALA A 428 15.64 9.45 19.78
N TYR A 429 14.66 8.84 20.44
CA TYR A 429 14.85 7.99 21.62
C TYR A 429 14.09 6.69 21.42
N CYS A 430 14.68 5.55 21.78
CA CYS A 430 14.04 4.24 21.71
C CYS A 430 14.18 3.47 23.03
N TRP A 431 13.24 2.56 23.31
CA TRP A 431 13.26 1.69 24.51
C TRP A 431 12.45 0.41 24.25
N GLY A 432 12.51 -0.53 25.19
CA GLY A 432 11.94 -1.86 25.05
C GLY A 432 12.97 -2.89 24.59
N ASN A 433 12.62 -3.77 23.66
CA ASN A 433 13.50 -4.81 23.12
C ASN A 433 14.63 -4.21 22.26
N GLY A 434 15.86 -4.68 22.47
CA GLY A 434 17.05 -4.21 21.74
C GLY A 434 17.88 -5.30 21.06
N ARG A 435 17.42 -6.57 21.08
CA ARG A 435 18.21 -7.73 20.60
C ARG A 435 18.58 -7.69 19.11
N ALA A 436 17.82 -6.99 18.28
CA ALA A 436 18.11 -6.84 16.86
C ALA A 436 18.85 -5.54 16.52
N GLY A 437 19.28 -4.76 17.52
CA GLY A 437 19.92 -3.44 17.33
C GLY A 437 18.92 -2.30 17.11
N GLN A 438 17.62 -2.56 17.22
CA GLN A 438 16.53 -1.62 16.91
C GLN A 438 16.45 -0.40 17.86
N LEU A 439 17.25 -0.36 18.94
CA LEU A 439 17.37 0.81 19.80
C LEU A 439 18.38 1.85 19.30
N GLY A 440 19.20 1.52 18.28
CA GLY A 440 20.07 2.48 17.60
C GLY A 440 21.26 3.01 18.42
N MET A 441 21.85 2.19 19.28
CA MET A 441 22.92 2.56 20.21
C MET A 441 24.23 1.89 19.83
N ALA A 442 24.92 2.40 18.84
CA ALA A 442 26.19 1.84 18.36
C ALA A 442 27.30 1.86 19.44
N HIS A 443 27.29 2.87 20.31
CA HIS A 443 28.28 3.03 21.38
C HIS A 443 28.15 1.97 22.49
N ILE A 444 27.00 1.28 22.59
CA ILE A 444 26.78 0.19 23.57
C ILE A 444 26.67 -1.18 22.86
N GLY A 445 26.36 -1.20 21.56
CA GLY A 445 26.16 -2.42 20.81
C GLY A 445 24.78 -3.07 21.01
N TYR A 446 24.72 -4.40 20.86
CA TYR A 446 23.47 -5.15 21.02
C TYR A 446 23.13 -5.36 22.50
N ILE A 447 21.98 -4.90 22.91
CA ILE A 447 21.44 -5.09 24.28
C ILE A 447 20.10 -5.81 24.24
N ALA A 448 19.82 -6.61 25.28
CA ALA A 448 18.58 -7.39 25.32
C ALA A 448 17.34 -6.51 25.45
N LYS A 449 17.34 -5.54 26.37
CA LYS A 449 16.20 -4.63 26.61
C LYS A 449 16.62 -3.36 27.37
N LYS A 450 15.81 -2.31 27.23
CA LYS A 450 15.87 -1.08 28.04
C LYS A 450 14.48 -0.69 28.52
N ALA A 451 14.33 -0.47 29.81
CA ALA A 451 13.08 -0.04 30.45
C ALA A 451 12.94 1.50 30.54
N THR A 452 13.91 2.23 30.02
CA THR A 452 13.89 3.69 29.91
C THR A 452 14.32 4.11 28.52
N PRO A 453 13.84 5.26 28.00
CA PRO A 453 14.30 5.81 26.73
C PRO A 453 15.81 5.99 26.69
N VAL A 454 16.41 5.56 25.59
CA VAL A 454 17.82 5.79 25.28
C VAL A 454 17.93 6.58 24.00
N LYS A 455 18.85 7.54 23.94
CA LYS A 455 19.07 8.37 22.78
C LYS A 455 19.66 7.53 21.65
N VAL A 456 19.08 7.62 20.45
CA VAL A 456 19.62 7.01 19.23
C VAL A 456 20.86 7.77 18.80
N ASP A 457 21.89 7.06 18.37
CA ASP A 457 23.11 7.69 17.86
C ASP A 457 22.80 8.52 16.61
N ARG A 458 23.31 9.74 16.59
CA ARG A 458 23.11 10.65 15.48
C ARG A 458 23.90 10.18 14.25
N PRO A 459 23.29 10.08 13.06
CA PRO A 459 24.03 9.79 11.83
C PRO A 459 25.13 10.84 11.56
N ALA A 460 26.27 10.37 11.06
CA ALA A 460 27.34 11.26 10.64
C ALA A 460 26.92 12.15 9.45
N GLY A 461 27.51 13.33 9.34
CA GLY A 461 27.27 14.26 8.23
C GLY A 461 25.94 15.01 8.29
N LEU A 462 25.17 14.90 9.39
CA LEU A 462 23.99 15.73 9.63
C LEU A 462 24.36 17.05 10.33
N SER A 463 23.80 18.16 9.85
CA SER A 463 23.89 19.44 10.58
C SER A 463 23.26 19.30 11.97
N PRO A 464 23.86 19.88 13.03
CA PRO A 464 23.24 19.93 14.37
C PRO A 464 21.85 20.57 14.41
N SER A 465 21.55 21.43 13.45
CA SER A 465 20.24 22.08 13.27
C SER A 465 19.20 21.18 12.60
N ASP A 466 19.60 20.11 11.91
CA ASP A 466 18.67 19.17 11.28
C ASP A 466 18.07 18.26 12.34
N LYS A 467 16.84 18.50 12.72
CA LYS A 467 16.13 17.80 13.81
C LYS A 467 15.34 16.63 13.31
N VAL A 468 15.11 15.65 14.19
CA VAL A 468 14.21 14.52 13.92
C VAL A 468 12.78 15.05 13.86
N LYS A 469 12.14 14.84 12.71
CA LYS A 469 10.75 15.19 12.43
C LYS A 469 9.81 14.07 12.88
N LYS A 470 10.16 12.81 12.55
CA LYS A 470 9.31 11.64 12.77
C LYS A 470 10.16 10.40 13.04
N VAL A 471 9.69 9.52 13.89
CA VAL A 471 10.22 8.16 14.05
C VAL A 471 9.14 7.16 13.74
N GLU A 472 9.51 6.05 13.13
CA GLU A 472 8.63 4.94 12.83
C GLU A 472 9.29 3.61 13.17
N VAL A 473 8.49 2.65 13.61
CA VAL A 473 8.95 1.40 14.19
C VAL A 473 8.29 0.23 13.47
N GLY A 474 9.11 -0.73 13.03
CA GLY A 474 8.66 -2.06 12.64
C GLY A 474 8.97 -3.10 13.72
N ILE A 475 8.78 -4.40 13.46
CA ILE A 475 9.00 -5.45 14.48
C ILE A 475 10.46 -5.46 14.97
N TRP A 476 11.41 -5.35 14.04
CA TRP A 476 12.83 -5.58 14.28
C TRP A 476 13.71 -4.41 13.85
N HIS A 477 13.11 -3.35 13.35
CA HIS A 477 13.83 -2.18 12.84
C HIS A 477 13.12 -0.90 13.23
N SER A 478 13.83 0.19 13.16
CA SER A 478 13.33 1.55 13.38
C SER A 478 13.85 2.45 12.28
N CYS A 479 13.10 3.49 11.95
CA CYS A 479 13.49 4.52 11.02
C CYS A 479 13.21 5.91 11.57
N MET A 480 13.96 6.90 11.14
CA MET A 480 13.69 8.32 11.44
C MET A 480 13.75 9.15 10.16
N LEU A 481 12.85 10.10 10.08
CA LEU A 481 12.80 11.15 9.07
C LEU A 481 13.30 12.45 9.69
N MET A 482 14.26 13.08 9.04
CA MET A 482 14.82 14.36 9.43
C MET A 482 14.02 15.53 8.83
N ASN A 483 14.15 16.74 9.38
CA ASN A 483 13.54 17.93 8.80
C ASN A 483 14.05 18.25 7.38
N SER A 484 15.30 17.86 7.07
CA SER A 484 15.86 17.95 5.73
C SER A 484 15.16 17.03 4.69
N GLY A 485 14.39 16.05 5.15
CA GLY A 485 13.80 15.02 4.30
C GLY A 485 14.68 13.76 4.13
N ARG A 486 15.81 13.68 4.82
CA ARG A 486 16.64 12.46 4.83
C ARG A 486 16.03 11.43 5.76
N VAL A 487 16.16 10.15 5.40
CA VAL A 487 15.64 9.01 6.18
C VAL A 487 16.77 8.05 6.53
N PHE A 488 16.80 7.62 7.78
CA PHE A 488 17.77 6.66 8.30
C PHE A 488 17.05 5.52 9.01
N CYS A 489 17.47 4.29 8.75
CA CYS A 489 16.90 3.08 9.37
C CYS A 489 17.99 2.26 10.08
N TRP A 490 17.61 1.51 11.12
CA TRP A 490 18.51 0.65 11.90
C TRP A 490 17.74 -0.55 12.45
N GLY A 491 18.46 -1.57 12.94
CA GLY A 491 17.92 -2.85 13.37
C GLY A 491 18.23 -3.95 12.37
N THR A 492 17.31 -4.91 12.19
CA THR A 492 17.50 -6.02 11.25
C THR A 492 17.37 -5.61 9.79
N ASN A 493 18.06 -6.33 8.91
CA ASN A 493 18.02 -6.15 7.44
C ASN A 493 17.77 -7.45 6.68
N ALA A 494 17.16 -8.46 7.30
CA ALA A 494 17.01 -9.79 6.70
C ALA A 494 16.28 -9.75 5.34
N TYR A 495 15.26 -8.90 5.20
CA TYR A 495 14.46 -8.72 3.97
C TYR A 495 14.71 -7.35 3.31
N GLY A 496 15.81 -6.65 3.64
CA GLY A 496 16.04 -5.30 3.12
C GLY A 496 15.36 -4.19 3.91
N HIS A 497 14.99 -4.42 5.18
CA HIS A 497 14.26 -3.45 6.04
C HIS A 497 14.90 -2.08 6.14
N LEU A 498 16.23 -1.99 5.95
CA LEU A 498 16.97 -0.73 6.08
C LEU A 498 16.90 0.12 4.80
N GLY A 499 16.42 -0.42 3.68
CA GLY A 499 16.25 0.33 2.42
C GLY A 499 17.55 0.84 1.78
N ALA A 500 18.71 0.36 2.23
CA ALA A 500 20.03 0.87 1.81
C ALA A 500 20.70 0.04 0.70
N ASN A 501 19.94 -0.85 0.05
CA ASN A 501 20.41 -1.77 -1.00
C ASN A 501 21.64 -2.63 -0.60
N LEU A 502 21.72 -2.98 0.66
CA LEU A 502 22.83 -3.80 1.16
C LEU A 502 22.63 -5.27 0.78
N ALA A 503 23.69 -5.89 0.26
CA ALA A 503 23.70 -7.32 -0.05
C ALA A 503 23.49 -8.18 1.22
N PRO A 504 22.95 -9.42 1.08
CA PRO A 504 22.93 -10.38 2.17
C PRO A 504 24.35 -10.59 2.73
N GLY A 505 24.51 -10.53 4.06
CA GLY A 505 25.82 -10.66 4.71
C GLY A 505 26.67 -9.39 4.78
N ALA A 506 26.28 -8.28 4.14
CA ALA A 506 27.00 -7.00 4.23
C ALA A 506 27.05 -6.43 5.65
N LEU A 507 26.13 -6.82 6.50
CA LEU A 507 26.08 -6.43 7.93
C LEU A 507 26.26 -7.66 8.82
N PRO A 508 26.95 -7.53 9.97
CA PRO A 508 27.06 -8.60 10.96
C PRO A 508 25.68 -9.11 11.36
N ASN A 509 25.42 -10.42 11.17
CA ASN A 509 24.14 -11.06 11.42
C ASN A 509 22.92 -10.36 10.75
N ASN A 510 23.14 -9.72 9.60
CA ASN A 510 22.12 -8.91 8.90
C ASN A 510 21.47 -7.83 9.79
N ARG A 511 22.24 -7.16 10.66
CA ARG A 511 21.72 -6.16 11.62
C ARG A 511 22.63 -4.95 11.69
N SER A 512 22.04 -3.78 11.97
CA SER A 512 22.77 -2.56 12.30
C SER A 512 22.28 -1.95 13.59
N VAL A 513 23.20 -1.62 14.48
CA VAL A 513 22.97 -0.79 15.67
C VAL A 513 23.12 0.70 15.36
N LYS A 514 23.60 1.04 14.15
CA LYS A 514 23.75 2.42 13.66
C LYS A 514 22.64 2.75 12.68
N PRO A 515 22.07 3.95 12.75
CA PRO A 515 21.24 4.46 11.68
C PRO A 515 22.00 4.49 10.34
N ILE A 516 21.43 3.88 9.30
CA ILE A 516 21.95 3.83 7.93
C ILE A 516 20.97 4.57 7.04
N GLU A 517 21.45 5.45 6.16
CA GLU A 517 20.61 6.17 5.22
C GLU A 517 20.02 5.23 4.17
N ILE A 518 18.75 5.40 3.85
CA ILE A 518 18.11 4.66 2.76
C ILE A 518 18.73 5.07 1.42
N LEU A 519 18.61 4.22 0.40
CA LEU A 519 19.17 4.52 -0.92
C LEU A 519 18.43 5.68 -1.60
N VAL A 520 19.19 6.75 -1.86
CA VAL A 520 18.77 7.89 -2.68
C VAL A 520 19.69 7.93 -3.91
N GLY A 521 19.11 8.03 -5.10
CA GLY A 521 19.83 7.96 -6.36
C GLY A 521 19.46 6.72 -7.19
N PRO A 522 20.29 6.27 -8.11
CA PRO A 522 19.97 5.17 -9.02
C PRO A 522 19.55 3.90 -8.28
N GLY A 523 18.38 3.35 -8.63
CA GLY A 523 17.81 2.15 -8.01
C GLY A 523 17.10 2.37 -6.69
N GLY A 524 16.92 3.63 -6.25
CA GLY A 524 16.18 4.02 -5.06
C GLY A 524 15.31 5.25 -5.29
N ILE A 525 15.09 6.06 -4.26
CA ILE A 525 14.40 7.35 -4.41
C ILE A 525 15.25 8.28 -5.29
N PRO A 526 14.68 8.90 -6.34
CA PRO A 526 15.44 9.78 -7.21
C PRO A 526 16.13 10.92 -6.44
N ALA A 527 17.37 11.23 -6.83
CA ALA A 527 18.13 12.32 -6.21
C ALA A 527 17.38 13.66 -6.32
N GLY A 528 17.48 14.49 -5.30
CA GLY A 528 16.80 15.78 -5.22
C GLY A 528 15.35 15.73 -4.74
N GLN A 529 14.76 14.54 -4.59
CA GLN A 529 13.42 14.39 -4.01
C GLN A 529 13.48 14.43 -2.47
N ARG A 530 12.70 15.35 -1.90
CA ARG A 530 12.57 15.47 -0.45
C ARG A 530 11.50 14.51 0.08
N ILE A 531 11.83 13.72 1.10
CA ILE A 531 10.86 12.86 1.76
C ILE A 531 10.04 13.69 2.74
N ILE A 532 8.71 13.60 2.64
CA ILE A 532 7.75 14.37 3.45
C ILE A 532 7.04 13.54 4.50
N ASP A 533 6.86 12.24 4.26
CA ASP A 533 6.28 11.29 5.22
C ASP A 533 7.01 9.95 5.19
N LEU A 534 6.97 9.24 6.31
CA LEU A 534 7.58 7.95 6.54
C LEU A 534 6.59 7.05 7.28
N ALA A 535 6.53 5.78 6.91
CA ALA A 535 5.83 4.74 7.64
C ALA A 535 6.71 3.50 7.76
N ALA A 536 6.63 2.82 8.88
CA ALA A 536 7.18 1.48 9.03
C ALA A 536 6.07 0.51 9.49
N GLY A 537 6.22 -0.75 9.14
CA GLY A 537 5.35 -1.80 9.62
C GLY A 537 6.16 -3.08 9.64
N ALA A 538 5.68 -4.15 10.23
CA ALA A 538 6.33 -5.43 10.41
C ALA A 538 7.81 -5.50 9.96
N ASN A 539 8.02 -5.79 8.68
CA ASN A 539 9.32 -6.04 8.08
C ASN A 539 9.55 -5.14 6.85
N ARG A 540 9.03 -3.91 6.84
CA ARG A 540 9.19 -2.97 5.72
C ARG A 540 9.10 -1.52 6.13
N GLY A 541 9.58 -0.64 5.26
CA GLY A 541 9.39 0.80 5.34
C GLY A 541 8.73 1.34 4.06
N CYS A 542 8.05 2.48 4.19
CA CYS A 542 7.52 3.25 3.06
C CYS A 542 7.77 4.74 3.28
N ALA A 543 8.09 5.45 2.22
CA ALA A 543 8.29 6.89 2.21
C ALA A 543 7.43 7.56 1.14
N VAL A 544 6.96 8.75 1.43
CA VAL A 544 6.29 9.63 0.47
C VAL A 544 7.22 10.80 0.19
N VAL A 545 7.44 11.11 -1.07
CA VAL A 545 8.26 12.23 -1.51
C VAL A 545 7.42 13.41 -1.93
N GLU A 546 8.02 14.59 -2.01
CA GLU A 546 7.33 15.87 -2.20
C GLU A 546 6.54 15.96 -3.52
N ASN A 547 6.99 15.25 -4.57
CA ASN A 547 6.26 15.14 -5.84
C ASN A 547 5.07 14.16 -5.78
N GLY A 548 4.77 13.57 -4.61
CA GLY A 548 3.62 12.71 -4.39
C GLY A 548 3.84 11.23 -4.70
N HIS A 549 5.04 10.80 -5.07
CA HIS A 549 5.35 9.39 -5.26
C HIS A 549 5.55 8.69 -3.92
N SER A 550 5.22 7.41 -3.86
CA SER A 550 5.44 6.53 -2.71
C SER A 550 6.45 5.44 -3.06
N TYR A 551 7.40 5.23 -2.17
CA TYR A 551 8.44 4.22 -2.29
C TYR A 551 8.40 3.31 -1.08
N CYS A 552 8.34 1.99 -1.29
CA CYS A 552 8.37 1.01 -0.21
C CYS A 552 9.56 0.06 -0.36
N TRP A 553 10.03 -0.51 0.75
CA TRP A 553 11.13 -1.46 0.79
C TRP A 553 10.94 -2.48 1.92
N GLY A 554 11.62 -3.62 1.85
CA GLY A 554 11.54 -4.73 2.80
C GLY A 554 10.77 -5.92 2.24
N LEU A 555 10.09 -6.66 3.11
CA LEU A 555 9.35 -7.88 2.80
C LEU A 555 8.17 -7.61 1.84
N ASN A 556 8.01 -8.48 0.81
CA ASN A 556 6.97 -8.37 -0.22
C ASN A 556 6.21 -9.67 -0.52
N ASP A 557 6.19 -10.63 0.39
CA ASP A 557 5.57 -11.95 0.20
C ASP A 557 4.06 -11.93 -0.10
N ALA A 558 3.39 -10.81 0.19
CA ALA A 558 1.96 -10.59 -0.04
C ALA A 558 1.68 -9.40 -0.99
N GLY A 559 2.67 -8.92 -1.76
CA GLY A 559 2.53 -7.76 -2.65
C GLY A 559 2.46 -6.41 -1.91
N GLN A 560 2.93 -6.35 -0.66
CA GLN A 560 2.79 -5.17 0.20
C GLN A 560 3.71 -3.99 -0.17
N ILE A 561 4.66 -4.16 -1.10
CA ILE A 561 5.42 -3.06 -1.74
C ILE A 561 4.53 -2.30 -2.72
N GLY A 562 3.61 -2.99 -3.39
CA GLY A 562 2.67 -2.37 -4.34
C GLY A 562 3.27 -2.13 -5.72
N ASP A 563 4.32 -2.85 -6.09
CA ASP A 563 5.04 -2.76 -7.36
C ASP A 563 4.59 -3.82 -8.39
N GLY A 564 3.53 -4.56 -8.09
CA GLY A 564 3.01 -5.65 -8.92
C GLY A 564 3.83 -6.93 -8.83
N THR A 565 4.71 -7.05 -7.84
CA THR A 565 5.55 -8.23 -7.61
C THR A 565 5.34 -8.80 -6.21
N HIS A 566 5.93 -9.97 -5.95
CA HIS A 566 6.05 -10.60 -4.64
C HIS A 566 7.53 -10.78 -4.24
N ILE A 567 8.41 -9.91 -4.78
CA ILE A 567 9.86 -9.95 -4.55
C ILE A 567 10.24 -8.91 -3.49
N ASP A 568 10.99 -9.31 -2.48
CA ASP A 568 11.50 -8.41 -1.44
C ASP A 568 12.35 -7.28 -2.03
N ALA A 569 12.11 -6.05 -1.60
CA ALA A 569 12.82 -4.87 -2.07
C ALA A 569 13.90 -4.43 -1.06
N ARG A 570 15.18 -4.50 -1.45
CA ARG A 570 16.31 -4.06 -0.59
C ARG A 570 16.57 -2.57 -0.66
N ALA A 571 16.04 -1.90 -1.67
CA ALA A 571 16.05 -0.46 -1.87
C ALA A 571 14.62 0.07 -1.95
N PRO A 572 14.39 1.37 -1.70
CA PRO A 572 13.11 1.99 -1.95
C PRO A 572 12.65 1.77 -3.39
N THR A 573 11.57 1.01 -3.57
CA THR A 573 10.95 0.68 -4.85
C THR A 573 9.64 1.42 -4.96
N GLU A 574 9.39 2.06 -6.11
CA GLU A 574 8.18 2.83 -6.33
C GLU A 574 6.94 1.94 -6.33
N SER A 575 5.96 2.29 -5.50
CA SER A 575 4.63 1.66 -5.54
C SER A 575 3.86 2.19 -6.76
N LEU A 576 3.11 1.31 -7.43
CA LEU A 576 2.42 1.64 -8.69
C LEU A 576 1.18 2.55 -8.53
N PHE A 577 1.18 3.44 -7.54
CA PHE A 577 0.12 4.44 -7.38
C PHE A 577 -0.05 5.35 -8.60
N LEU A 578 1.06 5.63 -9.30
CA LEU A 578 1.12 6.67 -10.32
C LEU A 578 1.58 6.15 -11.68
N ARG A 579 1.95 4.86 -11.80
CA ARG A 579 2.17 4.31 -13.12
C ARG A 579 0.84 3.98 -13.75
N PRO A 580 0.53 4.54 -14.93
CA PRO A 580 -0.48 3.94 -15.78
C PRO A 580 -0.08 2.47 -15.91
N THR A 581 -0.98 1.57 -15.57
CA THR A 581 -0.76 0.13 -15.59
C THR A 581 -0.02 -0.27 -16.85
N GLN A 582 1.21 -0.78 -16.71
CA GLN A 582 1.74 -1.65 -17.73
C GLN A 582 0.78 -2.84 -17.79
N ASN A 583 0.12 -2.95 -18.95
CA ASN A 583 -0.85 -3.94 -19.34
C ASN A 583 -0.81 -5.25 -18.54
N ARG A 584 -1.70 -5.41 -17.54
CA ARG A 584 -2.19 -6.73 -17.17
C ARG A 584 -3.62 -6.84 -17.70
N TYR A 585 -3.77 -7.62 -18.75
CA TYR A 585 -5.06 -7.97 -19.32
C TYR A 585 -5.88 -8.69 -18.26
N ILE A 586 -7.05 -8.13 -17.93
CA ILE A 586 -8.12 -8.89 -17.28
C ILE A 586 -8.93 -9.47 -18.45
N TYR A 587 -8.73 -10.76 -18.70
CA TYR A 587 -9.57 -11.55 -19.59
C TYR A 587 -10.97 -11.74 -18.98
#